data_e7c5a3b8ca95ee365c4b5ede5b0d0611
#
_entry.id   e7c5a3b8ca95ee365c4b5ede5b0d0611
#
_cell.length_a   1.000
_cell.length_b   1.000
_cell.length_c   1.000
_cell.angle_alpha   90.00
_cell.angle_beta   90.00
_cell.angle_gamma   90.00
#
_symmetry.space_group_name_H-M   'P 1'
#
loop_
_entity.id
_entity.type
_entity.pdbx_description
1 polymer ?
#
loop_
_entity_poly.entity_id
_entity_poly.type
_entity_poly.pdbx_seq_one_letter_code
_entity_poly.pdbx_strand_id
1 'polypeptide(L)'
;MDMPPAGELGPLSTSAAPVAIAIGVDLLERARLLRTYQRFGDRFLHKVFTDTELEQASGQIERLVGRFAAKEACAKALGTGIGQVAWKEIEIVRLPGGKPSLRLHGRAAARAASLGLVAFDVSISDTHGHALAVVVGCARIL
;
A
#
# COMPACT_ATOMS: atom_id res chain seq x y z
N MET A 1 -1.18 39.14 -19.00
CA MET A 1 -1.22 37.77 -19.59
C MET A 1 -2.64 37.25 -19.39
N ASP A 2 -3.41 37.23 -20.47
CA ASP A 2 -4.77 36.71 -20.39
C ASP A 2 -4.73 35.23 -20.09
N MET A 3 -5.39 34.83 -19.04
CA MET A 3 -5.67 33.42 -18.81
C MET A 3 -6.55 32.93 -19.96
N PRO A 4 -6.21 31.81 -20.59
CA PRO A 4 -7.12 31.24 -21.57
C PRO A 4 -8.48 30.98 -20.88
N PRO A 5 -9.59 31.12 -21.60
CA PRO A 5 -10.89 30.79 -21.07
C PRO A 5 -10.82 29.35 -20.51
N ALA A 6 -11.42 29.15 -19.36
CA ALA A 6 -11.54 27.81 -18.78
C ALA A 6 -12.20 26.92 -19.82
N GLY A 7 -11.35 26.19 -20.56
CA GLY A 7 -11.84 25.19 -21.50
C GLY A 7 -12.73 24.25 -20.71
N GLU A 8 -13.90 23.92 -21.22
CA GLU A 8 -14.74 22.90 -20.64
C GLU A 8 -13.90 21.63 -20.49
N LEU A 9 -13.51 21.33 -19.26
CA LEU A 9 -12.93 20.02 -18.96
C LEU A 9 -14.01 19.00 -19.27
N GLY A 10 -13.78 18.21 -20.30
CA GLY A 10 -14.63 17.06 -20.57
C GLY A 10 -14.72 16.14 -19.33
N PRO A 11 -15.63 15.17 -19.33
CA PRO A 11 -15.81 14.29 -18.18
C PRO A 11 -14.48 13.60 -17.84
N LEU A 12 -14.05 13.75 -16.58
CA LEU A 12 -12.87 13.05 -16.08
C LEU A 12 -13.19 11.55 -16.06
N SER A 13 -12.32 10.76 -16.66
CA SER A 13 -12.48 9.31 -16.74
C SER A 13 -11.35 8.62 -15.99
N THR A 14 -11.69 7.57 -15.23
CA THR A 14 -10.71 6.63 -14.73
C THR A 14 -10.33 5.68 -15.87
N SER A 15 -9.33 6.07 -16.64
CA SER A 15 -8.86 5.29 -17.79
C SER A 15 -7.86 4.21 -17.34
N ALA A 16 -7.73 3.16 -18.17
CA ALA A 16 -6.64 2.19 -18.08
C ALA A 16 -5.28 2.78 -18.53
N ALA A 17 -5.26 4.01 -19.01
CA ALA A 17 -4.04 4.74 -19.41
C ALA A 17 -3.16 5.04 -18.19
N PRO A 18 -1.85 5.33 -18.41
CA PRO A 18 -0.96 5.75 -17.33
C PRO A 18 -1.55 6.91 -16.53
N VAL A 19 -1.55 6.78 -15.21
CA VAL A 19 -2.13 7.78 -14.31
C VAL A 19 -1.05 8.67 -13.72
N ALA A 20 -1.37 9.96 -13.47
CA ALA A 20 -0.43 10.87 -12.82
C ALA A 20 -0.29 10.57 -11.32
N ILE A 21 -1.40 10.23 -10.67
CA ILE A 21 -1.47 9.90 -9.25
C ILE A 21 -2.35 8.66 -9.08
N ALA A 22 -1.88 7.72 -8.28
CA ALA A 22 -2.67 6.59 -7.81
C ALA A 22 -2.79 6.67 -6.29
N ILE A 23 -3.95 6.34 -5.77
CA ILE A 23 -4.20 6.37 -4.34
C ILE A 23 -4.91 5.08 -3.90
N GLY A 24 -4.56 4.61 -2.72
CA GLY A 24 -5.26 3.51 -2.06
C GLY A 24 -5.39 3.79 -0.58
N VAL A 25 -6.47 3.33 -0.01
CA VAL A 25 -6.74 3.45 1.42
C VAL A 25 -7.31 2.13 1.93
N ASP A 26 -6.93 1.76 3.14
CA ASP A 26 -7.49 0.60 3.81
C ASP A 26 -7.66 0.87 5.30
N LEU A 27 -8.78 0.43 5.83
CA LEU A 27 -9.10 0.48 7.25
C LEU A 27 -9.25 -0.96 7.75
N LEU A 28 -8.45 -1.33 8.73
CA LEU A 28 -8.40 -2.68 9.27
C LEU A 28 -8.72 -2.69 10.75
N GLU A 29 -9.65 -3.53 11.15
CA GLU A 29 -9.86 -3.86 12.56
C GLU A 29 -8.71 -4.73 13.06
N ARG A 30 -8.06 -4.29 14.15
CA ARG A 30 -7.00 -5.05 14.80
C ARG A 30 -7.46 -6.47 15.18
N ALA A 31 -8.66 -6.58 15.73
CA ALA A 31 -9.21 -7.86 16.15
C ALA A 31 -9.32 -8.86 14.99
N ARG A 32 -9.58 -8.40 13.78
CA ARG A 32 -9.65 -9.26 12.58
C ARG A 32 -8.31 -9.91 12.29
N LEU A 33 -7.22 -9.14 12.32
CA LEU A 33 -5.88 -9.68 12.09
C LEU A 33 -5.49 -10.68 13.19
N LEU A 34 -5.78 -10.32 14.46
CA LEU A 34 -5.48 -11.19 15.58
C LEU A 34 -6.23 -12.53 15.49
N ARG A 35 -7.51 -12.52 15.10
CA ARG A 35 -8.28 -13.75 14.88
C ARG A 35 -7.67 -14.61 13.75
N THR A 36 -7.24 -14.00 12.67
CA THR A 36 -6.59 -14.71 11.57
C THR A 36 -5.28 -15.36 12.04
N TYR A 37 -4.49 -14.63 12.81
CA TYR A 37 -3.26 -15.16 13.38
C TYR A 37 -3.55 -16.31 14.37
N GLN A 38 -4.52 -16.16 15.25
CA GLN A 38 -4.92 -17.21 16.19
C GLN A 38 -5.34 -18.50 15.47
N ARG A 39 -6.00 -18.36 14.31
CA ARG A 39 -6.47 -19.50 13.52
C ARG A 39 -5.35 -20.19 12.74
N PHE A 40 -4.46 -19.43 12.11
CA PHE A 40 -3.48 -19.96 11.16
C PHE A 40 -2.03 -19.91 11.65
N GLY A 41 -1.74 -19.17 12.72
CA GLY A 41 -0.42 -19.10 13.35
C GLY A 41 0.66 -18.49 12.44
N ASP A 42 1.89 -18.94 12.66
CA ASP A 42 3.07 -18.45 11.93
C ASP A 42 2.99 -18.66 10.43
N ARG A 43 2.26 -19.67 9.98
CA ARG A 43 2.02 -19.94 8.56
C ARG A 43 1.38 -18.75 7.85
N PHE A 44 0.42 -18.10 8.51
CA PHE A 44 -0.18 -16.85 8.02
C PHE A 44 0.85 -15.73 7.94
N LEU A 45 1.65 -15.54 8.99
CA LEU A 45 2.67 -14.50 9.04
C LEU A 45 3.69 -14.64 7.91
N HIS A 46 4.20 -15.84 7.69
CA HIS A 46 5.19 -16.10 6.65
C HIS A 46 4.62 -16.04 5.23
N LYS A 47 3.33 -16.21 5.06
CA LYS A 47 2.66 -16.02 3.78
C LYS A 47 2.52 -14.54 3.41
N VAL A 48 2.25 -13.69 4.39
CA VAL A 48 1.86 -12.29 4.21
C VAL A 48 3.05 -11.33 4.33
N PHE A 49 3.93 -11.58 5.31
CA PHE A 49 4.99 -10.64 5.67
C PHE A 49 6.36 -11.16 5.27
N THR A 50 7.21 -10.23 4.83
CA THR A 50 8.62 -10.53 4.55
C THR A 50 9.40 -10.75 5.85
N ASP A 51 10.57 -11.37 5.76
CA ASP A 51 11.43 -11.57 6.92
C ASP A 51 11.80 -10.23 7.57
N THR A 52 12.09 -9.20 6.78
CA THR A 52 12.38 -7.86 7.30
C THR A 52 11.21 -7.28 8.08
N GLU A 53 9.99 -7.42 7.58
CA GLU A 53 8.79 -6.95 8.27
C GLU A 53 8.59 -7.69 9.61
N LEU A 54 8.81 -9.00 9.62
CA LEU A 54 8.70 -9.81 10.84
C LEU A 54 9.78 -9.47 11.86
N GLU A 55 11.01 -9.26 11.41
CA GLU A 55 12.11 -8.82 12.28
C GLU A 55 11.82 -7.47 12.92
N GLN A 56 11.35 -6.51 12.15
CA GLN A 56 10.99 -5.19 12.65
C GLN A 56 9.81 -5.22 13.62
N ALA A 57 8.91 -6.18 13.48
CA ALA A 57 7.80 -6.36 14.41
C ALA A 57 8.24 -6.99 15.75
N SER A 58 9.41 -7.66 15.78
CA SER A 58 9.98 -8.28 16.99
C SER A 58 8.99 -9.19 17.73
N GLY A 59 8.24 -10.01 16.98
CA GLY A 59 7.24 -10.94 17.53
C GLY A 59 5.94 -10.28 18.03
N GLN A 60 5.79 -8.99 17.87
CA GLN A 60 4.59 -8.26 18.29
C GLN A 60 3.61 -8.12 17.12
N ILE A 61 2.55 -8.91 17.14
CA ILE A 61 1.53 -8.93 16.09
C ILE A 61 0.90 -7.55 15.88
N GLU A 62 0.76 -6.78 16.93
CA GLU A 62 0.20 -5.42 16.89
C GLU A 62 0.95 -4.49 15.94
N ARG A 63 2.26 -4.70 15.80
CA ARG A 63 3.09 -3.92 14.88
C ARG A 63 2.88 -4.28 13.41
N LEU A 64 2.19 -5.39 13.16
CA LEU A 64 1.89 -5.85 11.80
C LEU A 64 0.54 -5.36 11.27
N VAL A 65 -0.34 -4.87 12.15
CA VAL A 65 -1.69 -4.43 11.77
C VAL A 65 -1.62 -3.28 10.75
N GLY A 66 -0.85 -2.26 11.04
CA GLY A 66 -0.66 -1.12 10.12
C GLY A 66 0.02 -1.53 8.81
N ARG A 67 1.00 -2.45 8.89
CA ARG A 67 1.66 -2.96 7.68
C ARG A 67 0.71 -3.76 6.80
N PHE A 68 -0.16 -4.56 7.40
CA PHE A 68 -1.18 -5.29 6.66
C PHE A 68 -2.14 -4.34 5.93
N ALA A 69 -2.64 -3.32 6.62
CA ALA A 69 -3.48 -2.29 6.02
C ALA A 69 -2.76 -1.56 4.88
N ALA A 70 -1.46 -1.27 5.03
CA ALA A 70 -0.67 -0.62 3.99
C ALA A 70 -0.48 -1.50 2.75
N LYS A 71 -0.33 -2.80 2.91
CA LYS A 71 -0.28 -3.75 1.77
C LYS A 71 -1.59 -3.74 0.99
N GLU A 72 -2.72 -3.80 1.67
CA GLU A 72 -4.05 -3.70 1.05
C GLU A 72 -4.25 -2.35 0.35
N ALA A 73 -3.89 -1.26 1.01
CA ALA A 73 -3.97 0.08 0.43
C ALA A 73 -3.12 0.19 -0.85
N CYS A 74 -1.91 -0.37 -0.84
CA CYS A 74 -1.04 -0.39 -2.02
C CYS A 74 -1.65 -1.19 -3.17
N ALA A 75 -2.20 -2.36 -2.90
CA ALA A 75 -2.88 -3.17 -3.91
C ALA A 75 -4.06 -2.42 -4.54
N LYS A 76 -4.80 -1.65 -3.74
CA LYS A 76 -5.86 -0.76 -4.25
C LYS A 76 -5.31 0.36 -5.13
N ALA A 77 -4.19 0.98 -4.72
CA ALA A 77 -3.54 2.02 -5.53
C ALA A 77 -3.06 1.47 -6.89
N LEU A 78 -2.59 0.22 -6.91
CA LEU A 78 -2.17 -0.46 -8.14
C LEU A 78 -3.37 -0.95 -8.99
N GLY A 79 -4.58 -0.93 -8.44
CA GLY A 79 -5.80 -1.38 -9.13
C GLY A 79 -5.88 -2.90 -9.29
N THR A 80 -5.10 -3.67 -8.54
CA THR A 80 -5.04 -5.13 -8.69
C THR A 80 -5.79 -5.89 -7.60
N GLY A 81 -5.82 -5.35 -6.37
CA GLY A 81 -6.12 -6.16 -5.21
C GLY A 81 -5.05 -7.24 -4.98
N ILE A 82 -5.17 -7.96 -3.87
CA ILE A 82 -4.30 -9.12 -3.59
C ILE A 82 -4.80 -10.33 -4.39
N GLY A 83 -3.87 -11.08 -4.95
CA GLY A 83 -4.13 -12.22 -5.85
C GLY A 83 -3.42 -12.04 -7.19
N GLN A 84 -3.59 -10.92 -7.86
CA GLN A 84 -2.78 -10.54 -9.02
C GLN A 84 -1.36 -10.16 -8.61
N VAL A 85 -1.20 -9.61 -7.41
CA VAL A 85 0.08 -9.40 -6.74
C VAL A 85 0.09 -10.18 -5.44
N ALA A 86 1.26 -10.69 -5.04
CA ALA A 86 1.39 -11.42 -3.79
C ALA A 86 1.64 -10.46 -2.62
N TRP A 87 1.24 -10.85 -1.43
CA TRP A 87 1.44 -10.08 -0.21
C TRP A 87 2.88 -9.60 -0.01
N LYS A 88 3.85 -10.50 -0.20
CA LYS A 88 5.28 -10.19 0.01
C LYS A 88 5.90 -9.34 -1.07
N GLU A 89 5.23 -9.18 -2.20
CA GLU A 89 5.68 -8.26 -3.26
C GLU A 89 5.47 -6.79 -2.89
N ILE A 90 4.67 -6.55 -1.86
CA ILE A 90 4.45 -5.22 -1.27
C ILE A 90 5.07 -5.26 0.13
N GLU A 91 6.23 -4.66 0.29
CA GLU A 91 6.97 -4.68 1.55
C GLU A 91 6.91 -3.31 2.22
N ILE A 92 6.52 -3.29 3.49
CA ILE A 92 6.42 -2.08 4.30
C ILE A 92 7.49 -2.14 5.39
N VAL A 93 8.53 -1.34 5.25
CA VAL A 93 9.63 -1.30 6.20
C VAL A 93 9.67 0.05 6.91
N ARG A 94 10.13 0.07 8.16
CA ARG A 94 10.38 1.30 8.88
C ARG A 94 11.80 1.77 8.64
N LEU A 95 11.95 3.02 8.26
CA LEU A 95 13.23 3.69 8.18
C LEU A 95 13.75 4.01 9.60
N PRO A 96 15.05 4.31 9.77
CA PRO A 96 15.62 4.58 11.09
C PRO A 96 14.88 5.65 11.91
N GLY A 97 14.27 6.64 11.27
CA GLY A 97 13.45 7.66 11.92
C GLY A 97 12.03 7.24 12.26
N GLY A 98 11.66 5.98 11.96
CA GLY A 98 10.32 5.44 12.23
C GLY A 98 9.29 5.64 11.11
N LYS A 99 9.63 6.39 10.05
CA LYS A 99 8.75 6.59 8.90
C LYS A 99 8.58 5.27 8.14
N PRO A 100 7.34 4.85 7.80
CA PRO A 100 7.14 3.70 6.95
C PRO A 100 7.59 4.01 5.52
N SER A 101 8.15 3.02 4.86
CA SER A 101 8.60 3.08 3.47
C SER A 101 8.06 1.88 2.70
N LEU A 102 7.66 2.10 1.48
CA LEU A 102 7.12 1.08 0.59
C LEU A 102 8.20 0.59 -0.36
N ARG A 103 8.36 -0.72 -0.46
CA ARG A 103 9.22 -1.38 -1.47
C ARG A 103 8.38 -2.36 -2.26
N LEU A 104 8.41 -2.23 -3.57
CA LEU A 104 7.71 -3.13 -4.48
C LEU A 104 8.67 -4.12 -5.11
N HIS A 105 8.21 -5.36 -5.23
CA HIS A 105 8.97 -6.47 -5.81
C HIS A 105 8.10 -7.19 -6.85
N GLY A 106 8.72 -7.96 -7.72
CA GLY A 106 8.04 -8.87 -8.63
C GLY A 106 6.91 -8.24 -9.44
N ARG A 107 5.74 -8.87 -9.40
CA ARG A 107 4.57 -8.43 -10.17
C ARG A 107 4.02 -7.08 -9.71
N ALA A 108 4.13 -6.75 -8.43
CA ALA A 108 3.72 -5.44 -7.93
C ALA A 108 4.58 -4.32 -8.51
N ALA A 109 5.90 -4.52 -8.58
CA ALA A 109 6.81 -3.57 -9.22
C ALA A 109 6.53 -3.45 -10.73
N ALA A 110 6.27 -4.55 -11.43
CA ALA A 110 5.93 -4.56 -12.84
C ALA A 110 4.60 -3.82 -13.10
N ARG A 111 3.61 -4.01 -12.24
CA ARG A 111 2.33 -3.30 -12.33
C ARG A 111 2.50 -1.79 -12.16
N ALA A 112 3.27 -1.36 -11.16
CA ALA A 112 3.58 0.05 -10.95
C ALA A 112 4.24 0.66 -12.19
N ALA A 113 5.22 -0.04 -12.76
CA ALA A 113 5.89 0.40 -13.99
C ALA A 113 4.92 0.52 -15.17
N SER A 114 4.00 -0.43 -15.34
CA SER A 114 2.99 -0.40 -16.40
C SER A 114 2.03 0.79 -16.28
N LEU A 115 1.79 1.26 -15.06
CA LEU A 115 0.98 2.45 -14.79
C LEU A 115 1.79 3.76 -14.90
N GLY A 116 3.09 3.68 -15.13
CA GLY A 116 3.98 4.84 -15.16
C GLY A 116 4.31 5.42 -13.79
N LEU A 117 4.03 4.70 -12.72
CA LEU A 117 4.31 5.15 -11.35
C LEU A 117 5.78 4.91 -11.00
N VAL A 118 6.45 5.96 -10.53
CA VAL A 118 7.90 5.93 -10.25
C VAL A 118 8.23 6.23 -8.79
N ALA A 119 7.29 6.76 -8.03
CA ALA A 119 7.48 7.11 -6.64
C ALA A 119 6.22 6.76 -5.83
N PHE A 120 6.45 6.34 -4.60
CA PHE A 120 5.38 5.99 -3.68
C PHE A 120 5.64 6.58 -2.30
N ASP A 121 4.58 6.90 -1.60
CA ASP A 121 4.64 7.21 -0.18
C ASP A 121 3.51 6.50 0.53
N VAL A 122 3.68 6.27 1.83
CA VAL A 122 2.74 5.57 2.67
C VAL A 122 2.60 6.26 4.01
N SER A 123 1.38 6.39 4.48
CA SER A 123 1.08 6.90 5.82
C SER A 123 0.21 5.89 6.55
N ILE A 124 0.53 5.64 7.81
CA ILE A 124 -0.19 4.71 8.66
C ILE A 124 -0.59 5.45 9.94
N SER A 125 -1.86 5.34 10.30
CA SER A 125 -2.38 5.85 11.56
C SER A 125 -3.13 4.74 12.27
N ASP A 126 -2.93 4.59 13.55
CA ASP A 126 -3.59 3.56 14.32
C ASP A 126 -4.18 4.08 15.62
N THR A 127 -5.23 3.41 16.04
CA THR A 127 -5.83 3.53 17.37
C THR A 127 -5.75 2.16 18.04
N HIS A 128 -6.29 2.05 19.24
CA HIS A 128 -6.33 0.74 19.93
C HIS A 128 -7.04 -0.34 19.11
N GLY A 129 -8.10 0.00 18.37
CA GLY A 129 -8.95 -0.96 17.66
C GLY A 129 -8.75 -1.05 16.16
N HIS A 130 -8.10 -0.08 15.53
CA HIS A 130 -8.04 0.03 14.06
C HIS A 130 -6.69 0.55 13.59
N ALA A 131 -6.32 0.15 12.38
CA ALA A 131 -5.26 0.79 11.61
C ALA A 131 -5.81 1.32 10.29
N LEU A 132 -5.39 2.52 9.93
CA LEU A 132 -5.69 3.15 8.65
C LEU A 132 -4.38 3.34 7.89
N ALA A 133 -4.34 2.95 6.63
CA ALA A 133 -3.20 3.18 5.77
C ALA A 133 -3.63 3.89 4.49
N VAL A 134 -2.80 4.83 4.06
CA VAL A 134 -2.95 5.52 2.77
C VAL A 134 -1.66 5.33 1.99
N VAL A 135 -1.78 4.94 0.73
CA VAL A 135 -0.67 4.81 -0.21
C VAL A 135 -0.92 5.75 -1.38
N VAL A 136 0.08 6.52 -1.74
CA VAL A 136 0.07 7.39 -2.91
C VAL A 136 1.21 6.99 -3.83
N GLY A 137 0.90 6.74 -5.09
CA GLY A 137 1.88 6.56 -6.15
C GLY A 137 1.80 7.72 -7.13
N CYS A 138 2.92 8.16 -7.66
CA CYS A 138 2.93 9.23 -8.65
C CYS A 138 3.84 8.92 -9.84
N ALA A 139 3.42 9.43 -11.01
CA ALA A 139 4.18 9.37 -12.22
C ALA A 139 5.31 10.40 -12.20
N ARG A 140 6.29 10.20 -13.07
CA ARG A 140 7.34 11.20 -13.29
C ARG A 140 6.71 12.48 -13.85
N ILE A 141 6.99 13.57 -13.19
CA ILE A 141 6.65 14.91 -13.70
C ILE A 141 7.77 15.31 -14.66
N LEU A 142 7.39 15.55 -15.89
CA LEU A 142 8.31 16.03 -16.91
C LEU A 142 8.49 17.55 -16.79
#